data_b5b9a5c6f3aba68da79aef6c5b13aa7a
#
_entry.id   b5b9a5c6f3aba68da79aef6c5b13aa7a
#
_cell.length_a   1.000
_cell.length_b   1.000
_cell.length_c   1.000
_cell.angle_alpha   90.00
_cell.angle_beta   90.00
_cell.angle_gamma   90.00
#
_symmetry.space_group_name_H-M   'P 1'
#
loop_
_entity.id
_entity.type
_entity.pdbx_description
1 polymer ?
#
loop_
_entity_poly.entity_id
_entity_poly.type
_entity_poly.pdbx_seq_one_letter_code
_entity_poly.pdbx_strand_id
1 'polypeptide(L)'
;KLEITLAGKFQVANAVLAVEAVQALGKCGYEIKETAIRKGLKETVWNGRLQILEEHPLFIVDGAHNEDAAAKLADSIEFYFTNKRISYIMGMLKDKEVDRVIALTEKYADQILTVTPPNNPRAMHAYDLATEVAKVHPNVTAVDSLEEAVELSHLLAGRDDVILCFGSLSYLGRILKL
;
A
#
# COMPACT_ATOMS: atom_id res chain seq x y z
N LYS A 1 -24.67 -13.47 -3.05
CA LYS A 1 -23.74 -12.38 -2.73
C LYS A 1 -22.56 -12.96 -1.99
N LEU A 2 -21.32 -12.68 -2.44
CA LEU A 2 -20.07 -13.00 -1.75
C LEU A 2 -19.52 -11.73 -1.08
N GLU A 3 -18.83 -11.89 0.04
CA GLU A 3 -18.18 -10.81 0.79
C GLU A 3 -16.67 -11.02 0.75
N ILE A 4 -15.92 -9.95 0.55
CA ILE A 4 -14.46 -9.91 0.66
C ILE A 4 -14.08 -8.83 1.67
N THR A 5 -13.05 -9.07 2.46
CA THR A 5 -12.54 -8.13 3.47
C THR A 5 -11.32 -7.36 2.97
N LEU A 6 -10.67 -7.84 1.91
CA LEU A 6 -9.53 -7.16 1.31
C LEU A 6 -9.96 -5.88 0.61
N ALA A 7 -9.36 -4.75 0.99
CA ALA A 7 -9.60 -3.46 0.38
C ALA A 7 -8.94 -3.35 -1.01
N GLY A 8 -9.49 -2.49 -1.88
CA GLY A 8 -9.02 -2.23 -3.24
C GLY A 8 -9.97 -2.79 -4.31
N LYS A 9 -10.31 -1.97 -5.31
CA LYS A 9 -11.18 -2.38 -6.43
C LYS A 9 -10.67 -3.63 -7.15
N PHE A 10 -9.36 -3.74 -7.31
CA PHE A 10 -8.71 -4.89 -7.96
C PHE A 10 -8.90 -6.20 -7.19
N GLN A 11 -9.20 -6.16 -5.89
CA GLN A 11 -9.45 -7.36 -5.09
C GLN A 11 -10.76 -8.06 -5.48
N VAL A 12 -11.71 -7.34 -6.04
CA VAL A 12 -12.93 -7.94 -6.58
C VAL A 12 -12.58 -8.89 -7.74
N ALA A 13 -11.73 -8.45 -8.67
CA ALA A 13 -11.28 -9.29 -9.78
C ALA A 13 -10.45 -10.50 -9.27
N ASN A 14 -9.58 -10.29 -8.29
CA ASN A 14 -8.82 -11.36 -7.66
C ASN A 14 -9.75 -12.40 -6.99
N ALA A 15 -10.78 -11.94 -6.29
CA ALA A 15 -11.76 -12.83 -5.65
C ALA A 15 -12.56 -13.64 -6.69
N VAL A 16 -12.95 -13.01 -7.81
CA VAL A 16 -13.62 -13.73 -8.93
C VAL A 16 -12.70 -14.82 -9.48
N LEU A 17 -11.43 -14.49 -9.74
CA LEU A 17 -10.45 -15.46 -10.24
C LEU A 17 -10.24 -16.61 -9.24
N ALA A 18 -10.17 -16.31 -7.94
CA ALA A 18 -10.05 -17.33 -6.91
C ALA A 18 -11.28 -18.28 -6.88
N VAL A 19 -12.50 -17.73 -7.02
CA VAL A 19 -13.73 -18.53 -7.08
C VAL A 19 -13.74 -19.42 -8.32
N GLU A 20 -13.38 -18.89 -9.49
CA GLU A 20 -13.28 -19.66 -10.73
C GLU A 20 -12.26 -20.81 -10.61
N ALA A 21 -11.10 -20.53 -9.99
CA ALA A 21 -10.09 -21.57 -9.74
C ALA A 21 -10.63 -22.69 -8.83
N VAL A 22 -11.35 -22.33 -7.77
CA VAL A 22 -11.97 -23.29 -6.85
C VAL A 22 -13.06 -24.12 -7.56
N GLN A 23 -13.85 -23.49 -8.43
CA GLN A 23 -14.85 -24.20 -9.23
C GLN A 23 -14.20 -25.18 -10.23
N ALA A 24 -13.07 -24.78 -10.83
CA ALA A 24 -12.29 -25.65 -11.70
C ALA A 24 -11.75 -26.87 -10.94
N LEU A 25 -11.27 -26.71 -9.72
CA LEU A 25 -10.88 -27.80 -8.84
C LEU A 25 -12.06 -28.77 -8.55
N GLY A 26 -13.27 -28.22 -8.37
CA GLY A 26 -14.48 -29.04 -8.24
C GLY A 26 -14.70 -29.96 -9.43
N LYS A 27 -14.46 -29.47 -10.66
CA LYS A 27 -14.53 -30.29 -11.88
C LYS A 27 -13.44 -31.37 -11.96
N CYS A 28 -12.34 -31.17 -11.23
CA CYS A 28 -11.26 -32.17 -11.09
C CYS A 28 -11.50 -33.18 -9.97
N GLY A 29 -12.67 -33.17 -9.33
CA GLY A 29 -13.06 -34.14 -8.32
C GLY A 29 -12.84 -33.72 -6.87
N TYR A 30 -12.42 -32.46 -6.62
CA TYR A 30 -12.33 -31.92 -5.25
C TYR A 30 -13.69 -31.44 -4.78
N GLU A 31 -14.18 -31.96 -3.67
CA GLU A 31 -15.44 -31.52 -3.07
C GLU A 31 -15.23 -30.25 -2.24
N ILE A 32 -15.59 -29.08 -2.77
CA ILE A 32 -15.47 -27.79 -2.09
C ILE A 32 -16.87 -27.19 -1.91
N LYS A 33 -17.32 -27.09 -0.66
CA LYS A 33 -18.65 -26.55 -0.33
C LYS A 33 -18.70 -25.05 -0.53
N GLU A 34 -19.84 -24.53 -0.99
CA GLU A 34 -20.07 -23.09 -1.14
C GLU A 34 -19.82 -22.32 0.17
N THR A 35 -20.16 -22.92 1.31
CA THR A 35 -19.90 -22.34 2.65
C THR A 35 -18.41 -22.14 2.92
N ALA A 36 -17.54 -23.04 2.43
CA ALA A 36 -16.09 -22.91 2.55
C ALA A 36 -15.56 -21.75 1.67
N ILE A 37 -16.09 -21.59 0.45
CA ILE A 37 -15.74 -20.46 -0.43
C ILE A 37 -16.13 -19.13 0.23
N ARG A 38 -17.36 -19.02 0.74
CA ARG A 38 -17.85 -17.82 1.44
C ARG A 38 -17.00 -17.47 2.65
N LYS A 39 -16.69 -18.48 3.47
CA LYS A 39 -15.86 -18.32 4.65
C LYS A 39 -14.45 -17.90 4.28
N GLY A 40 -13.82 -18.58 3.32
CA GLY A 40 -12.47 -18.26 2.84
C GLY A 40 -12.34 -16.83 2.34
N LEU A 41 -13.27 -16.35 1.49
CA LEU A 41 -13.26 -14.98 1.00
C LEU A 41 -13.43 -13.95 2.11
N LYS A 42 -14.31 -14.21 3.08
CA LYS A 42 -14.60 -13.31 4.19
C LYS A 42 -13.48 -13.24 5.23
N GLU A 43 -12.77 -14.35 5.45
CA GLU A 43 -11.71 -14.46 6.46
C GLU A 43 -10.31 -14.27 5.88
N THR A 44 -10.19 -14.01 4.56
CA THR A 44 -8.89 -13.79 3.94
C THR A 44 -8.25 -12.52 4.47
N VAL A 45 -7.04 -12.66 4.99
CA VAL A 45 -6.16 -11.56 5.40
C VAL A 45 -4.90 -11.62 4.55
N TRP A 46 -4.47 -10.49 4.03
CA TRP A 46 -3.21 -10.37 3.31
C TRP A 46 -2.48 -9.11 3.77
N ASN A 47 -1.48 -9.31 4.58
CA ASN A 47 -0.69 -8.22 5.15
C ASN A 47 -0.02 -7.37 4.05
N GLY A 48 -0.07 -6.06 4.21
CA GLY A 48 0.51 -5.11 3.27
C GLY A 48 -0.27 -4.94 1.95
N ARG A 49 -1.60 -5.17 1.97
CA ARG A 49 -2.51 -4.85 0.88
C ARG A 49 -3.62 -3.94 1.37
N LEU A 50 -3.41 -2.62 1.26
CA LEU A 50 -4.26 -1.58 1.85
C LEU A 50 -4.68 -1.94 3.28
N GLN A 51 -3.71 -2.44 4.05
CA GLN A 51 -3.93 -2.88 5.42
C GLN A 51 -4.00 -1.68 6.34
N ILE A 52 -5.11 -1.54 7.05
CA ILE A 52 -5.30 -0.52 8.08
C ILE A 52 -4.56 -0.96 9.34
N LEU A 53 -3.73 -0.09 9.88
CA LEU A 53 -3.03 -0.26 11.16
C LEU A 53 -3.69 0.56 12.27
N GLU A 54 -4.14 1.78 11.93
CA GLU A 54 -4.79 2.70 12.85
C GLU A 54 -5.97 3.40 12.16
N GLU A 55 -6.97 3.80 12.93
CA GLU A 55 -8.18 4.44 12.41
C GLU A 55 -8.15 5.98 12.52
N HIS A 56 -7.36 6.54 13.44
CA HIS A 56 -7.34 7.98 13.71
C HIS A 56 -5.95 8.50 14.13
N PRO A 57 -5.13 9.08 13.23
CA PRO A 57 -5.34 9.18 11.79
C PRO A 57 -5.40 7.80 11.13
N LEU A 58 -6.00 7.73 9.94
CA LEU A 58 -6.09 6.46 9.22
C LEU A 58 -4.71 6.07 8.69
N PHE A 59 -4.03 5.15 9.37
CA PHE A 59 -2.71 4.67 8.96
C PHE A 59 -2.82 3.38 8.16
N ILE A 60 -2.36 3.42 6.92
CA ILE A 60 -2.49 2.31 5.96
C ILE A 60 -1.11 1.92 5.43
N VAL A 61 -0.91 0.62 5.25
CA VAL A 61 0.27 0.08 4.55
C VAL A 61 -0.12 -0.65 3.29
N ASP A 62 0.64 -0.45 2.22
CA ASP A 62 0.49 -1.15 0.95
C ASP A 62 1.82 -1.59 0.36
N GLY A 63 1.84 -2.71 -0.32
CA GLY A 63 3.04 -3.28 -0.94
C GLY A 63 3.33 -2.80 -2.36
N ALA A 64 2.67 -1.75 -2.86
CA ALA A 64 2.91 -1.22 -4.19
C ALA A 64 4.38 -0.76 -4.33
N HIS A 65 5.06 -1.24 -5.38
CA HIS A 65 6.49 -0.98 -5.59
C HIS A 65 6.91 -1.08 -7.08
N ASN A 66 5.95 -1.16 -7.99
CA ASN A 66 6.14 -1.14 -9.45
C ASN A 66 4.96 -0.42 -10.10
N GLU A 67 5.05 -0.15 -11.41
CA GLU A 67 4.06 0.62 -12.15
C GLU A 67 2.63 0.05 -12.03
N ASP A 68 2.44 -1.26 -12.26
CA ASP A 68 1.12 -1.91 -12.19
C ASP A 68 0.49 -1.80 -10.78
N ALA A 69 1.28 -2.03 -9.74
CA ALA A 69 0.80 -1.92 -8.36
C ALA A 69 0.53 -0.47 -7.96
N ALA A 70 1.35 0.49 -8.43
CA ALA A 70 1.14 1.92 -8.19
C ALA A 70 -0.14 2.43 -8.88
N ALA A 71 -0.44 1.96 -10.09
CA ALA A 71 -1.71 2.30 -10.77
C ALA A 71 -2.92 1.80 -9.97
N LYS A 72 -2.88 0.56 -9.47
CA LYS A 72 -3.95 -0.01 -8.62
C LYS A 72 -4.08 0.70 -7.28
N LEU A 73 -2.96 1.14 -6.71
CA LEU A 73 -2.95 1.96 -5.49
C LEU A 73 -3.57 3.32 -5.76
N ALA A 74 -3.19 4.00 -6.84
CA ALA A 74 -3.75 5.28 -7.27
C ALA A 74 -5.28 5.22 -7.45
N ASP A 75 -5.78 4.19 -8.15
CA ASP A 75 -7.21 3.94 -8.30
C ASP A 75 -7.93 3.75 -6.96
N SER A 76 -7.25 3.13 -6.00
CA SER A 76 -7.79 2.89 -4.66
C SER A 76 -7.80 4.17 -3.83
N ILE A 77 -6.74 4.99 -3.92
CA ILE A 77 -6.65 6.30 -3.25
C ILE A 77 -7.79 7.20 -3.74
N GLU A 78 -7.95 7.30 -5.06
CA GLU A 78 -9.02 8.12 -5.67
C GLU A 78 -10.42 7.67 -5.24
N PHE A 79 -10.61 6.37 -5.06
CA PHE A 79 -11.92 5.83 -4.67
C PHE A 79 -12.25 5.98 -3.19
N TYR A 80 -11.27 5.71 -2.30
CA TYR A 80 -11.54 5.64 -0.86
C TYR A 80 -11.28 6.96 -0.13
N PHE A 81 -10.35 7.79 -0.64
CA PHE A 81 -9.81 8.93 0.10
C PHE A 81 -10.06 10.27 -0.58
N THR A 82 -11.09 10.36 -1.41
CA THR A 82 -11.52 11.62 -2.02
C THR A 82 -11.70 12.71 -0.96
N ASN A 83 -11.06 13.87 -1.17
CA ASN A 83 -11.08 15.02 -0.25
C ASN A 83 -10.44 14.77 1.13
N LYS A 84 -9.59 13.76 1.27
CA LYS A 84 -8.74 13.56 2.44
C LYS A 84 -7.36 14.14 2.20
N ARG A 85 -6.75 14.71 3.25
CA ARG A 85 -5.31 15.02 3.23
C ARG A 85 -4.54 13.72 3.41
N ILE A 86 -3.52 13.52 2.59
CA ILE A 86 -2.76 12.27 2.59
C ILE A 86 -1.28 12.57 2.73
N SER A 87 -0.66 12.01 3.78
CA SER A 87 0.79 12.00 3.96
C SER A 87 1.35 10.65 3.54
N TYR A 88 2.36 10.64 2.68
CA TYR A 88 3.05 9.40 2.29
C TYR A 88 4.29 9.16 3.13
N ILE A 89 4.52 7.88 3.45
CA ILE A 89 5.82 7.34 3.84
C ILE A 89 6.25 6.45 2.68
N MET A 90 7.26 6.88 1.92
CA MET A 90 7.69 6.21 0.70
C MET A 90 9.13 5.71 0.82
N GLY A 91 9.36 4.42 0.59
CA GLY A 91 10.69 3.82 0.54
C GLY A 91 10.81 2.86 -0.64
N MET A 92 11.76 3.10 -1.55
CA MET A 92 11.89 2.37 -2.81
C MET A 92 13.21 1.57 -2.88
N LEU A 93 13.26 0.59 -3.77
CA LEU A 93 14.48 -0.12 -4.14
C LEU A 93 15.00 0.46 -5.47
N LYS A 94 16.33 0.52 -5.63
CA LYS A 94 17.03 1.12 -6.79
C LYS A 94 16.69 0.44 -8.12
N ASP A 95 16.35 -0.84 -8.08
CA ASP A 95 16.03 -1.68 -9.24
C ASP A 95 14.56 -1.59 -9.68
N LYS A 96 13.79 -0.64 -9.12
CA LYS A 96 12.37 -0.42 -9.44
C LYS A 96 12.18 0.82 -10.33
N GLU A 97 11.04 0.87 -10.99
CA GLU A 97 10.61 1.98 -11.84
C GLU A 97 10.12 3.15 -10.97
N VAL A 98 11.06 3.76 -10.23
CA VAL A 98 10.78 4.79 -9.21
C VAL A 98 10.02 5.97 -9.80
N ASP A 99 10.45 6.46 -10.96
CA ASP A 99 9.83 7.56 -11.70
C ASP A 99 8.36 7.27 -12.06
N ARG A 100 8.05 6.03 -12.47
CA ARG A 100 6.70 5.59 -12.79
C ARG A 100 5.79 5.54 -11.54
N VAL A 101 6.32 4.99 -10.45
CA VAL A 101 5.58 4.93 -9.17
C VAL A 101 5.27 6.35 -8.68
N ILE A 102 6.25 7.25 -8.71
CA ILE A 102 6.06 8.65 -8.33
C ILE A 102 5.00 9.31 -9.21
N ALA A 103 5.14 9.25 -10.53
CA ALA A 103 4.23 9.91 -11.47
C ALA A 103 2.76 9.48 -11.34
N LEU A 104 2.52 8.22 -10.93
CA LEU A 104 1.17 7.69 -10.72
C LEU A 104 0.54 8.11 -9.38
N THR A 105 1.36 8.37 -8.36
CA THR A 105 0.88 8.53 -6.98
C THR A 105 1.03 9.93 -6.41
N GLU A 106 1.99 10.74 -6.88
CA GLU A 106 2.38 12.02 -6.26
C GLU A 106 1.23 13.01 -6.12
N LYS A 107 0.35 13.07 -7.12
CA LYS A 107 -0.77 14.04 -7.19
C LYS A 107 -1.82 13.88 -6.07
N TYR A 108 -1.81 12.76 -5.37
CA TYR A 108 -2.73 12.48 -4.27
C TYR A 108 -2.15 12.83 -2.89
N ALA A 109 -0.85 13.11 -2.81
CA ALA A 109 -0.19 13.43 -1.56
C ALA A 109 -0.22 14.93 -1.27
N ASP A 110 -0.45 15.30 -0.03
CA ASP A 110 -0.19 16.64 0.48
C ASP A 110 1.27 16.79 0.92
N GLN A 111 1.87 15.69 1.36
CA GLN A 111 3.25 15.60 1.80
C GLN A 111 3.82 14.21 1.56
N ILE A 112 5.11 14.14 1.25
CA ILE A 112 5.82 12.87 1.05
C ILE A 112 7.06 12.84 1.96
N LEU A 113 7.10 11.86 2.86
CA LEU A 113 8.28 11.52 3.68
C LEU A 113 8.99 10.35 3.01
N THR A 114 10.23 10.55 2.59
CA THR A 114 11.02 9.48 1.97
C THR A 114 11.92 8.82 3.00
N VAL A 115 12.00 7.49 2.95
CA VAL A 115 12.81 6.67 3.87
C VAL A 115 13.73 5.73 3.10
N THR A 116 14.87 5.40 3.71
CA THR A 116 15.72 4.31 3.21
C THR A 116 15.20 2.98 3.77
N PRO A 117 14.71 2.04 2.92
CA PRO A 117 14.30 0.71 3.39
C PRO A 117 15.43 0.03 4.18
N PRO A 118 15.22 -0.28 5.47
CA PRO A 118 16.28 -0.79 6.33
C PRO A 118 16.71 -2.21 5.94
N ASN A 119 18.00 -2.54 6.20
CA ASN A 119 18.55 -3.88 6.02
C ASN A 119 18.40 -4.45 4.59
N ASN A 120 18.38 -3.61 3.57
CA ASN A 120 18.27 -4.04 2.19
C ASN A 120 19.38 -3.38 1.34
N PRO A 121 20.33 -4.12 0.78
CA PRO A 121 21.43 -3.57 -0.02
C PRO A 121 20.97 -2.90 -1.33
N ARG A 122 19.75 -3.21 -1.78
CA ARG A 122 19.13 -2.57 -2.96
C ARG A 122 18.33 -1.32 -2.60
N ALA A 123 18.28 -0.93 -1.32
CA ALA A 123 17.51 0.24 -0.89
C ALA A 123 18.00 1.51 -1.63
N MET A 124 17.06 2.30 -2.12
CA MET A 124 17.33 3.66 -2.55
C MET A 124 17.46 4.53 -1.30
N HIS A 125 18.45 5.41 -1.29
CA HIS A 125 18.64 6.30 -0.15
C HIS A 125 17.50 7.31 -0.06
N ALA A 126 17.06 7.65 1.15
CA ALA A 126 15.95 8.58 1.36
C ALA A 126 16.14 9.91 0.62
N TYR A 127 17.36 10.47 0.71
CA TYR A 127 17.70 11.71 0.02
C TYR A 127 17.63 11.59 -1.52
N ASP A 128 18.11 10.49 -2.10
CA ASP A 128 18.05 10.26 -3.54
C ASP A 128 16.59 10.15 -3.99
N LEU A 129 15.76 9.43 -3.24
CA LEU A 129 14.32 9.32 -3.50
C LEU A 129 13.63 10.69 -3.39
N ALA A 130 13.95 11.46 -2.34
CA ALA A 130 13.42 12.83 -2.19
C ALA A 130 13.79 13.71 -3.37
N THR A 131 15.00 13.57 -3.92
CA THR A 131 15.45 14.33 -5.09
C THR A 131 14.62 13.98 -6.33
N GLU A 132 14.28 12.70 -6.53
CA GLU A 132 13.40 12.29 -7.63
C GLU A 132 11.96 12.83 -7.44
N VAL A 133 11.41 12.72 -6.22
CA VAL A 133 10.08 13.24 -5.89
C VAL A 133 10.01 14.76 -6.07
N ALA A 134 11.05 15.49 -5.65
CA ALA A 134 11.09 16.97 -5.73
C ALA A 134 11.00 17.52 -7.16
N LYS A 135 11.25 16.70 -8.18
CA LYS A 135 11.07 17.10 -9.58
C LYS A 135 9.60 17.36 -9.95
N VAL A 136 8.66 16.77 -9.23
CA VAL A 136 7.22 16.81 -9.54
C VAL A 136 6.34 17.20 -8.35
N HIS A 137 6.82 17.02 -7.10
CA HIS A 137 6.05 17.32 -5.90
C HIS A 137 6.84 18.25 -4.96
N PRO A 138 6.28 19.42 -4.56
CA PRO A 138 7.03 20.44 -3.81
C PRO A 138 7.24 20.07 -2.32
N ASN A 139 6.32 19.30 -1.74
CA ASN A 139 6.31 19.00 -0.30
C ASN A 139 6.92 17.63 -0.05
N VAL A 140 8.23 17.50 -0.12
CA VAL A 140 8.95 16.27 0.16
C VAL A 140 10.04 16.48 1.19
N THR A 141 10.21 15.52 2.10
CA THR A 141 11.24 15.54 3.13
C THR A 141 11.88 14.15 3.22
N ALA A 142 13.21 14.10 3.13
CA ALA A 142 13.97 12.90 3.45
C ALA A 142 14.11 12.78 4.97
N VAL A 143 13.85 11.60 5.53
CA VAL A 143 13.98 11.32 6.97
C VAL A 143 14.97 10.19 7.22
N ASP A 144 15.60 10.20 8.38
CA ASP A 144 16.74 9.34 8.69
C ASP A 144 16.33 7.90 9.01
N SER A 145 15.11 7.69 9.49
CA SER A 145 14.62 6.36 9.86
C SER A 145 13.12 6.18 9.58
N LEU A 146 12.71 4.92 9.59
CA LEU A 146 11.30 4.56 9.44
C LEU A 146 10.48 4.99 10.65
N GLU A 147 11.05 4.88 11.84
CA GLU A 147 10.47 5.31 13.10
C GLU A 147 10.21 6.81 13.10
N GLU A 148 11.20 7.60 12.69
CA GLU A 148 11.07 9.05 12.54
C GLU A 148 9.98 9.42 11.53
N ALA A 149 9.91 8.71 10.39
CA ALA A 149 8.86 8.93 9.39
C ALA A 149 7.47 8.71 9.97
N VAL A 150 7.29 7.65 10.76
CA VAL A 150 6.02 7.34 11.42
C VAL A 150 5.68 8.42 12.45
N GLU A 151 6.61 8.79 13.34
CA GLU A 151 6.40 9.85 14.32
C GLU A 151 6.05 11.18 13.67
N LEU A 152 6.82 11.58 12.66
CA LEU A 152 6.60 12.85 11.95
C LEU A 152 5.27 12.85 11.20
N SER A 153 4.91 11.74 10.57
CA SER A 153 3.61 11.64 9.88
C SER A 153 2.43 11.79 10.83
N HIS A 154 2.51 11.23 12.05
CA HIS A 154 1.48 11.38 13.08
C HIS A 154 1.42 12.80 13.64
N LEU A 155 2.58 13.46 13.83
CA LEU A 155 2.62 14.86 14.29
C LEU A 155 1.98 15.82 13.29
N LEU A 156 2.08 15.52 11.99
CA LEU A 156 1.58 16.37 10.91
C LEU A 156 0.14 16.06 10.51
N ALA A 157 -0.34 14.86 10.80
CA ALA A 157 -1.69 14.42 10.45
C ALA A 157 -2.73 14.90 11.46
N GLY A 158 -3.85 15.40 10.95
CA GLY A 158 -5.06 15.57 11.74
C GLY A 158 -5.78 14.22 11.92
N ARG A 159 -6.75 14.21 12.82
CA ARG A 159 -7.53 12.99 13.16
C ARG A 159 -8.17 12.29 11.95
N ASP A 160 -8.62 13.07 10.97
CA ASP A 160 -9.35 12.58 9.79
C ASP A 160 -8.47 12.43 8.55
N ASP A 161 -7.17 12.68 8.69
CA ASP A 161 -6.19 12.55 7.62
C ASP A 161 -5.77 11.09 7.42
N VAL A 162 -5.09 10.84 6.31
CA VAL A 162 -4.58 9.52 5.92
C VAL A 162 -3.06 9.53 5.92
N ILE A 163 -2.46 8.54 6.55
CA ILE A 163 -1.04 8.22 6.41
C ILE A 163 -0.95 6.94 5.58
N LEU A 164 -0.27 6.99 4.44
CA LEU A 164 -0.12 5.85 3.54
C LEU A 164 1.35 5.50 3.35
N CYS A 165 1.73 4.31 3.84
CA CYS A 165 3.08 3.80 3.73
C CYS A 165 3.19 2.76 2.61
N PHE A 166 4.08 2.97 1.62
CA PHE A 166 4.26 2.07 0.48
C PHE A 166 5.64 2.24 -0.19
N GLY A 167 5.89 1.45 -1.23
CA GLY A 167 7.09 1.52 -2.08
C GLY A 167 7.99 0.28 -1.99
N SER A 168 7.92 -0.49 -0.90
CA SER A 168 8.59 -1.78 -0.80
C SER A 168 8.00 -2.67 0.28
N LEU A 169 7.81 -3.95 -0.03
CA LEU A 169 7.42 -4.97 0.96
C LEU A 169 8.52 -5.21 2.01
N SER A 170 9.78 -4.85 1.72
CA SER A 170 10.93 -5.22 2.56
C SER A 170 10.91 -4.60 3.96
N TYR A 171 10.23 -3.47 4.14
CA TYR A 171 10.15 -2.78 5.43
C TYR A 171 8.75 -2.78 6.08
N LEU A 172 7.71 -3.23 5.35
CA LEU A 172 6.36 -3.29 5.91
C LEU A 172 6.30 -4.16 7.17
N GLY A 173 7.03 -5.26 7.21
CA GLY A 173 7.11 -6.11 8.39
C GLY A 173 7.72 -5.42 9.63
N ARG A 174 8.45 -4.32 9.46
CA ARG A 174 8.94 -3.49 10.57
C ARG A 174 7.87 -2.50 11.01
N ILE A 175 7.18 -1.84 10.07
CA ILE A 175 6.03 -0.98 10.38
C ILE A 175 4.95 -1.72 11.17
N LEU A 176 4.65 -2.97 10.84
CA LEU A 176 3.67 -3.79 11.55
C LEU A 176 4.06 -4.12 13.02
N LYS A 177 5.25 -3.71 13.47
CA LYS A 177 5.77 -3.96 14.82
C LYS A 177 5.99 -2.66 15.61
N LEU A 178 5.86 -1.50 14.97
CA LEU A 178 5.88 -0.18 15.60
C LEU A 178 4.53 0.14 16.20
#